data_801f461f62bcf58bdff121a79fea185f
#
_entry.id   801f461f62bcf58bdff121a79fea185f
#
_cell.length_a   1.000
_cell.length_b   1.000
_cell.length_c   1.000
_cell.angle_alpha   90.00
_cell.angle_beta   90.00
_cell.angle_gamma   90.00
#
_symmetry.space_group_name_H-M   'P 1'
#
loop_
_entity.id
_entity.type
_entity.pdbx_description
1 polymer ?
#
loop_
_entity_poly.entity_id
_entity_poly.type
_entity_poly.pdbx_seq_one_letter_code
_entity_poly.pdbx_strand_id
1 'polypeptide(L)'
;MILINLKIQIRPDRREEWLDRITRYMKAVREEPGCTSFDVYENIDALNEFSIIETFESQNAGAAHVQTDHFKDFLVWFPTVIGKAPLIVNTEVQSDFAPMGEFS
;
A
#
# COMPACT_ATOMS: atom_id res chain seq x y z
N MET A 1 5.84 -15.46 0.76
CA MET A 1 5.10 -14.24 0.34
C MET A 1 5.38 -13.13 1.33
N ILE A 2 5.60 -11.93 0.85
CA ILE A 2 5.80 -10.75 1.68
C ILE A 2 4.47 -10.00 1.82
N LEU A 3 4.12 -9.63 3.03
CA LEU A 3 2.95 -8.81 3.32
C LEU A 3 3.42 -7.50 3.96
N ILE A 4 2.95 -6.39 3.41
CA ILE A 4 3.25 -5.05 3.92
C ILE A 4 1.92 -4.36 4.23
N ASN A 5 1.82 -3.80 5.43
CA ASN A 5 0.69 -2.97 5.81
C ASN A 5 1.21 -1.60 6.24
N LEU A 6 0.69 -0.56 5.61
CA LEU A 6 0.98 0.82 5.98
C LEU A 6 -0.26 1.46 6.58
N LYS A 7 -0.11 2.16 7.70
CA LYS A 7 -1.17 2.99 8.27
C LYS A 7 -0.76 4.45 8.09
N ILE A 8 -1.64 5.22 7.46
CA ILE A 8 -1.33 6.54 6.94
C ILE A 8 -2.40 7.53 7.37
N GLN A 9 -1.97 8.71 7.84
CA GLN A 9 -2.88 9.83 8.04
C GLN A 9 -2.61 10.88 6.97
N ILE A 10 -3.65 11.24 6.21
CA ILE A 10 -3.57 12.23 5.15
C ILE A 10 -4.09 13.57 5.69
N ARG A 11 -3.38 14.65 5.37
CA ARG A 11 -3.83 16.00 5.70
C ARG A 11 -5.18 16.26 5.01
N PRO A 12 -6.20 16.75 5.74
CA PRO A 12 -7.53 16.95 5.16
C PRO A 12 -7.54 17.85 3.93
N ASP A 13 -6.67 18.87 3.90
CA ASP A 13 -6.55 19.79 2.77
C ASP A 13 -5.88 19.19 1.53
N ARG A 14 -5.37 17.97 1.64
CA ARG A 14 -4.68 17.26 0.55
C ARG A 14 -5.41 15.98 0.15
N ARG A 15 -6.64 15.76 0.63
CA ARG A 15 -7.39 14.53 0.40
C ARG A 15 -7.61 14.23 -1.08
N GLU A 16 -8.04 15.22 -1.86
CA GLU A 16 -8.35 14.99 -3.28
C GLU A 16 -7.08 14.62 -4.07
N GLU A 17 -5.99 15.30 -3.78
CA GLU A 17 -4.69 15.00 -4.38
C GLU A 17 -4.24 13.58 -4.03
N TRP A 18 -4.40 13.20 -2.76
CA TRP A 18 -4.08 11.85 -2.29
C TRP A 18 -4.89 10.79 -3.03
N LEU A 19 -6.21 10.94 -3.08
CA LEU A 19 -7.09 9.96 -3.73
C LEU A 19 -6.75 9.78 -5.21
N ASP A 20 -6.47 10.86 -5.91
CA ASP A 20 -6.06 10.81 -7.31
C ASP A 20 -4.71 10.10 -7.47
N ARG A 21 -3.72 10.51 -6.69
CA ARG A 21 -2.36 9.99 -6.83
C ARG A 21 -2.24 8.54 -6.39
N ILE A 22 -2.89 8.17 -5.27
CA ILE A 22 -2.82 6.79 -4.77
C ILE A 22 -3.52 5.82 -5.74
N THR A 23 -4.58 6.26 -6.40
CA THR A 23 -5.27 5.44 -7.39
C THR A 23 -4.35 5.11 -8.57
N ARG A 24 -3.61 6.09 -9.05
CA ARG A 24 -2.65 5.89 -10.15
C ARG A 24 -1.46 5.03 -9.71
N TYR A 25 -0.94 5.28 -8.52
CA TYR A 25 0.15 4.49 -7.95
C TYR A 25 -0.25 3.03 -7.76
N MET A 26 -1.44 2.80 -7.21
CA MET A 26 -2.00 1.46 -7.04
C MET A 26 -2.02 0.67 -8.35
N LYS A 27 -2.46 1.30 -9.44
CA LYS A 27 -2.49 0.65 -10.77
C LYS A 27 -1.09 0.30 -11.24
N ALA A 28 -0.13 1.20 -11.05
CA ALA A 28 1.26 0.95 -11.43
C ALA A 28 1.87 -0.21 -10.65
N VAL A 29 1.64 -0.26 -9.34
CA VAL A 29 2.18 -1.34 -8.49
C VAL A 29 1.54 -2.68 -8.87
N ARG A 30 0.25 -2.70 -9.12
CA ARG A 30 -0.46 -3.93 -9.53
C ARG A 30 0.06 -4.52 -10.83
N GLU A 31 0.68 -3.73 -11.68
CA GLU A 31 1.28 -4.21 -12.94
C GLU A 31 2.69 -4.79 -12.74
N GLU A 32 3.30 -4.62 -11.58
CA GLU A 32 4.60 -5.23 -11.30
C GLU A 32 4.48 -6.74 -11.28
N PRO A 33 5.41 -7.48 -11.95
CA PRO A 33 5.27 -8.93 -12.10
C PRO A 33 5.16 -9.70 -10.77
N GLY A 34 5.80 -9.21 -9.74
CA GLY A 34 5.80 -9.90 -8.44
C GLY A 34 4.74 -9.43 -7.46
N CYS A 35 3.92 -8.44 -7.83
CA CYS A 35 2.85 -7.95 -6.96
C CYS A 35 1.64 -8.87 -7.07
N THR A 36 1.23 -9.43 -5.93
CA THR A 36 0.04 -10.30 -5.87
C THR A 36 -1.20 -9.56 -5.42
N SER A 37 -1.04 -8.46 -4.67
CA SER A 37 -2.16 -7.57 -4.33
C SER A 37 -1.63 -6.21 -3.88
N PHE A 38 -2.45 -5.19 -4.08
CA PHE A 38 -2.23 -3.84 -3.56
C PHE A 38 -3.59 -3.18 -3.41
N ASP A 39 -4.03 -2.99 -2.18
CA ASP A 39 -5.35 -2.46 -1.88
C ASP A 39 -5.26 -1.32 -0.87
N VAL A 40 -6.09 -0.30 -1.07
CA VAL A 40 -6.13 0.90 -0.24
C VAL A 40 -7.50 1.01 0.38
N TYR A 41 -7.54 1.19 1.69
CA TYR A 41 -8.77 1.28 2.47
C TYR A 41 -8.76 2.56 3.30
N GLU A 42 -9.90 3.17 3.49
CA GLU A 42 -10.07 4.24 4.47
C GLU A 42 -10.68 3.67 5.73
N ASN A 43 -10.22 4.13 6.89
CA ASN A 43 -10.71 3.67 8.18
C ASN A 43 -12.16 4.14 8.37
N ILE A 44 -13.04 3.22 8.75
CA ILE A 44 -14.48 3.49 8.82
C ILE A 44 -14.84 4.51 9.91
N ASP A 45 -14.03 4.62 10.96
CA ASP A 45 -14.27 5.52 12.09
C ASP A 45 -13.29 6.69 12.18
N ALA A 46 -12.43 6.86 11.17
CA ALA A 46 -11.41 7.90 11.19
C ALA A 46 -11.17 8.44 9.78
N LEU A 47 -11.83 9.55 9.47
CA LEU A 47 -11.69 10.20 8.16
C LEU A 47 -10.23 10.58 7.89
N ASN A 48 -9.77 10.37 6.66
CA ASN A 48 -8.41 10.63 6.20
C ASN A 48 -7.34 9.73 6.81
N GLU A 49 -7.73 8.68 7.53
CA GLU A 49 -6.83 7.63 7.92
C GLU A 49 -7.02 6.42 7.00
N PHE A 50 -5.91 6.01 6.37
CA PHE A 50 -5.91 4.98 5.34
C PHE A 50 -5.00 3.83 5.74
N SER A 51 -5.29 2.68 5.17
CA SER A 51 -4.42 1.51 5.26
C SER A 51 -4.13 1.03 3.84
N ILE A 52 -2.86 0.77 3.56
CA ILE A 52 -2.44 0.07 2.34
C ILE A 52 -2.03 -1.33 2.75
N ILE A 53 -2.61 -2.33 2.10
CA ILE A 53 -2.21 -3.72 2.28
C ILE A 53 -1.69 -4.20 0.93
N GLU A 54 -0.41 -4.60 0.90
CA GLU A 54 0.23 -5.06 -0.33
C GLU A 54 0.94 -6.37 -0.08
N THR A 55 0.92 -7.23 -1.08
CA THR A 55 1.61 -8.51 -1.02
C THR A 55 2.46 -8.72 -2.27
N PHE A 56 3.63 -9.31 -2.07
CA PHE A 56 4.57 -9.66 -3.13
C PHE A 56 4.90 -11.15 -3.02
N GLU A 57 5.09 -11.81 -4.14
CA GLU A 57 5.30 -13.26 -4.16
C GLU A 57 6.59 -13.70 -3.44
N SER A 58 7.59 -12.80 -3.35
CA SER A 58 8.90 -13.12 -2.78
C SER A 58 9.62 -11.87 -2.28
N GLN A 59 10.71 -12.06 -1.55
CA GLN A 59 11.59 -10.96 -1.16
C GLN A 59 12.21 -10.27 -2.38
N ASN A 60 12.53 -11.02 -3.43
CA ASN A 60 13.06 -10.45 -4.66
C ASN A 60 12.04 -9.53 -5.34
N ALA A 61 10.77 -9.92 -5.36
CA ALA A 61 9.69 -9.07 -5.90
C ALA A 61 9.53 -7.79 -5.09
N GLY A 62 9.60 -7.87 -3.76
CA GLY A 62 9.56 -6.70 -2.89
C GLY A 62 10.76 -5.78 -3.11
N ALA A 63 11.95 -6.35 -3.27
CA ALA A 63 13.17 -5.60 -3.57
C ALA A 63 13.07 -4.91 -4.95
N ALA A 64 12.50 -5.57 -5.94
CA ALA A 64 12.28 -4.99 -7.26
C ALA A 64 11.30 -3.82 -7.21
N HIS A 65 10.25 -3.93 -6.40
CA HIS A 65 9.24 -2.89 -6.20
C HIS A 65 9.89 -1.55 -5.79
N VAL A 66 10.78 -1.58 -4.80
CA VAL A 66 11.42 -0.35 -4.29
C VAL A 66 12.45 0.24 -5.25
N GLN A 67 12.76 -0.44 -6.35
CA GLN A 67 13.64 0.06 -7.39
C GLN A 67 12.87 0.70 -8.56
N THR A 68 11.54 0.60 -8.58
CA THR A 68 10.73 1.17 -9.66
C THR A 68 10.72 2.70 -9.61
N ASP A 69 10.57 3.33 -10.78
CA ASP A 69 10.47 4.78 -10.86
C ASP A 69 9.21 5.28 -10.14
N HIS A 70 8.10 4.57 -10.28
CA HIS A 70 6.85 5.00 -9.62
C HIS A 70 6.96 4.93 -8.09
N PHE A 71 7.70 3.99 -7.53
CA PHE A 71 7.95 3.95 -6.08
C PHE A 71 8.79 5.16 -5.65
N LYS A 72 9.87 5.44 -6.37
CA LYS A 72 10.76 6.56 -6.05
C LYS A 72 10.04 7.90 -6.15
N ASP A 73 9.26 8.09 -7.19
CA ASP A 73 8.46 9.30 -7.38
C ASP A 73 7.41 9.45 -6.27
N PHE A 74 6.76 8.35 -5.89
CA PHE A 74 5.80 8.34 -4.79
C PHE A 74 6.46 8.80 -3.48
N LEU A 75 7.65 8.29 -3.15
CA LEU A 75 8.36 8.65 -1.92
C LEU A 75 8.76 10.12 -1.87
N VAL A 76 9.04 10.74 -3.00
CA VAL A 76 9.34 12.17 -3.07
C VAL A 76 8.10 13.01 -2.77
N TRP A 77 6.96 12.59 -3.29
CA TRP A 77 5.70 13.31 -3.13
C TRP A 77 5.01 13.06 -1.78
N PHE A 78 5.08 11.83 -1.29
CA PHE A 78 4.32 11.34 -0.13
C PHE A 78 4.45 12.22 1.12
N PRO A 79 5.65 12.69 1.51
CA PRO A 79 5.79 13.57 2.68
C PRO A 79 4.97 14.86 2.60
N THR A 80 4.60 15.31 1.41
CA THR A 80 3.85 16.57 1.24
C THR A 80 2.38 16.45 1.61
N VAL A 81 1.85 15.23 1.75
CA VAL A 81 0.40 15.00 1.97
C VAL A 81 0.09 14.34 3.31
N ILE A 82 1.09 13.81 4.02
CA ILE A 82 0.87 13.11 5.29
C ILE A 82 0.84 14.07 6.46
N GLY A 83 0.01 13.74 7.48
CA GLY A 83 -0.11 14.54 8.70
C GLY A 83 0.84 14.11 9.81
N LYS A 84 1.38 12.88 9.73
CA LYS A 84 2.34 12.31 10.68
C LYS A 84 3.12 11.19 10.02
N ALA A 85 4.17 10.72 10.66
CA ALA A 85 4.96 9.59 10.16
C ALA A 85 4.07 8.36 9.97
N PRO A 86 4.12 7.71 8.79
CA PRO A 86 3.34 6.48 8.57
C PRO A 86 3.88 5.35 9.43
N LEU A 87 2.99 4.42 9.78
CA LEU A 87 3.36 3.20 10.49
C LEU A 87 3.40 2.06 9.48
N ILE A 88 4.36 1.16 9.63
CA ILE A 88 4.55 0.07 8.68
C ILE A 88 4.82 -1.25 9.40
N VAL A 89 4.21 -2.32 8.88
CA VAL A 89 4.61 -3.69 9.15
C VAL A 89 5.01 -4.32 7.82
N ASN A 90 6.17 -4.95 7.79
CA ASN A 90 6.68 -5.68 6.64
C ASN A 90 7.13 -7.04 7.15
N THR A 91 6.47 -8.11 6.70
CA THR A 91 6.74 -9.44 7.23
C THR A 91 6.59 -10.50 6.14
N GLU A 92 7.28 -11.61 6.32
CA GLU A 92 7.06 -12.80 5.52
C GLU A 92 5.91 -13.59 6.11
N VAL A 93 4.97 -14.03 5.28
CA VAL A 93 3.83 -14.84 5.69
C VAL A 93 3.84 -16.19 5.00
N GLN A 94 3.26 -17.20 5.66
CA GLN A 94 3.29 -18.60 5.20
C GLN A 94 2.22 -18.89 4.16
N SER A 95 1.14 -18.10 4.14
CA SER A 95 0.01 -18.36 3.27
C SER A 95 -0.57 -17.05 2.73
N ASP A 96 -1.20 -17.14 1.56
CA ASP A 96 -1.93 -16.03 0.94
C ASP A 96 -3.34 -15.91 1.55
N PHE A 97 -4.03 -14.84 1.18
CA PHE A 97 -5.44 -14.69 1.49
C PHE A 97 -6.23 -15.87 0.91
N ALA A 98 -7.13 -16.41 1.73
CA ALA A 98 -7.98 -17.53 1.35
C ALA A 98 -9.34 -17.35 2.02
N PRO A 99 -10.42 -17.98 1.48
CA PRO A 99 -11.71 -17.94 2.14
C PRO A 99 -11.62 -18.51 3.55
N MET A 100 -12.39 -17.92 4.49
CA MET A 100 -12.54 -18.54 5.80
C MET A 100 -13.17 -19.92 5.66
N GLY A 101 -12.72 -20.87 6.48
CA GLY A 101 -13.13 -22.28 6.36
C GLY A 101 -14.64 -22.49 6.34
N GLU A 102 -15.41 -21.70 7.11
CA GLU A 102 -16.87 -21.78 7.17
C GLU A 102 -17.55 -21.36 5.85
N PHE A 103 -16.83 -20.68 4.97
CA PHE A 103 -17.37 -20.12 3.73
C PHE A 103 -16.68 -20.69 2.48
N SER A 104 -15.82 -21.65 2.66
CA SER A 104 -15.08 -22.22 1.53
C SER A 104 -15.81 -23.38 0.85
#